data_80b4384419877feb33c48310957f6e47
#
_entry.id   80b4384419877feb33c48310957f6e47
#
_cell.length_a   1.000
_cell.length_b   1.000
_cell.length_c   1.000
_cell.angle_alpha   90.00
_cell.angle_beta   90.00
_cell.angle_gamma   90.00
#
_symmetry.space_group_name_H-M   'P 1'
#
loop_
_entity.id
_entity.type
_entity.pdbx_description
1 polymer ?
#
loop_
_entity_poly.entity_id
_entity_poly.type
_entity_poly.pdbx_seq_one_letter_code
_entity_poly.pdbx_strand_id
1 'polypeptide(L)'
;MKRYLPFVIVAGIALATLGSGALLYHAKRPQLRAIPESTTAPGKSDTESMHVRGNPDAPVTMEEFADFQCPPCGNFAGFAEELLKEYDSRLRIVFRNFPLPVHEHAHEAAMAAEAAGLQGRFWEMHDVLYREQAAWSKAPNARELFESYAGTIGLNLDQFKTDVDSEQVRAKVDSDHALGDFLGVKLTPTLFINHQPVDSKDKNPAGVRAAINAALAEKPKSDADLSAPVNQANQNQTNASK
;
A
#
# COMPACT_ATOMS: atom_id res chain seq x y z
N MET A 1 48.79 17.30 30.65
CA MET A 1 47.34 17.41 30.43
C MET A 1 46.95 18.32 29.24
N LYS A 2 47.66 19.39 28.92
CA LYS A 2 47.32 20.32 27.83
C LYS A 2 47.44 19.73 26.39
N ARG A 3 48.20 18.68 26.20
CA ARG A 3 48.52 18.11 24.88
C ARG A 3 47.37 17.30 24.24
N TYR A 4 46.39 16.81 25.00
CA TYR A 4 45.25 16.03 24.52
C TYR A 4 43.95 16.83 24.42
N LEU A 5 43.95 18.06 24.94
CA LEU A 5 42.76 18.94 24.93
C LEU A 5 42.15 19.13 23.55
N PRO A 6 42.93 19.42 22.47
CA PRO A 6 42.36 19.60 21.14
C PRO A 6 41.73 18.32 20.59
N PHE A 7 42.29 17.13 20.87
CA PHE A 7 41.72 15.86 20.43
C PHE A 7 40.40 15.53 21.14
N VAL A 8 40.24 15.87 22.40
CA VAL A 8 39.01 15.69 23.17
C VAL A 8 37.93 16.62 22.67
N ILE A 9 38.25 17.85 22.32
CA ILE A 9 37.31 18.81 21.74
C ILE A 9 36.83 18.33 20.37
N VAL A 10 37.71 17.91 19.49
CA VAL A 10 37.36 17.41 18.14
C VAL A 10 36.49 16.15 18.25
N ALA A 11 36.84 15.21 19.15
CA ALA A 11 36.01 14.02 19.37
C ALA A 11 34.62 14.36 19.92
N GLY A 12 34.52 15.33 20.82
CA GLY A 12 33.25 15.82 21.38
C GLY A 12 32.34 16.45 20.30
N ILE A 13 32.93 17.28 19.41
CA ILE A 13 32.20 17.88 18.29
C ILE A 13 31.72 16.81 17.32
N ALA A 14 32.57 15.83 16.96
CA ALA A 14 32.22 14.73 16.07
C ALA A 14 31.08 13.86 16.63
N LEU A 15 31.09 13.55 17.92
CA LEU A 15 30.00 12.82 18.58
C LEU A 15 28.71 13.63 18.64
N ALA A 16 28.79 14.92 18.90
CA ALA A 16 27.62 15.80 18.91
C ALA A 16 26.99 15.95 17.52
N THR A 17 27.79 16.06 16.47
CA THR A 17 27.28 16.13 15.07
C THR A 17 26.68 14.82 14.60
N LEU A 18 27.28 13.66 14.95
CA LEU A 18 26.71 12.35 14.65
C LEU A 18 25.41 12.12 15.42
N GLY A 19 25.35 12.48 16.68
CA GLY A 19 24.15 12.36 17.53
C GLY A 19 23.00 13.23 17.03
N SER A 20 23.27 14.50 16.71
CA SER A 20 22.26 15.42 16.17
C SER A 20 21.80 15.00 14.75
N GLY A 21 22.72 14.51 13.92
CA GLY A 21 22.38 13.99 12.59
C GLY A 21 21.48 12.77 12.68
N ALA A 22 21.76 11.82 13.57
CA ALA A 22 20.91 10.65 13.80
C ALA A 22 19.52 11.04 14.34
N LEU A 23 19.44 11.98 15.28
CA LEU A 23 18.19 12.46 15.84
C LEU A 23 17.32 13.13 14.76
N LEU A 24 17.91 14.01 13.94
CA LEU A 24 17.22 14.67 12.85
C LEU A 24 16.79 13.69 11.75
N TYR A 25 17.60 12.68 11.48
CA TYR A 25 17.25 11.61 10.53
C TYR A 25 16.04 10.81 11.00
N HIS A 26 16.01 10.41 12.28
CA HIS A 26 14.85 9.71 12.86
C HIS A 26 13.60 10.59 12.94
N ALA A 27 13.75 11.86 13.27
CA ALA A 27 12.61 12.81 13.35
C ALA A 27 12.00 13.16 11.98
N LYS A 28 12.78 13.05 10.88
CA LYS A 28 12.32 13.38 9.53
C LYS A 28 11.91 12.15 8.71
N ARG A 29 11.97 10.93 9.26
CA ARG A 29 11.47 9.77 8.54
C ARG A 29 9.96 9.91 8.30
N PRO A 30 9.48 9.80 7.05
CA PRO A 30 8.06 9.72 6.79
C PRO A 30 7.48 8.54 7.59
N GLN A 31 6.54 8.82 8.47
CA GLN A 31 5.82 7.78 9.20
C GLN A 31 4.57 7.43 8.41
N LEU A 32 4.39 6.15 8.11
CA LEU A 32 3.12 5.67 7.59
C LEU A 32 2.03 5.89 8.65
N ARG A 33 0.88 6.37 8.20
CA ARG A 33 -0.31 6.54 9.04
C ARG A 33 -1.18 5.29 8.90
N ALA A 34 -1.86 4.92 9.97
CA ALA A 34 -2.90 3.92 9.90
C ALA A 34 -4.06 4.40 9.02
N ILE A 35 -4.68 3.50 8.30
CA ILE A 35 -5.89 3.81 7.52
C ILE A 35 -7.02 4.11 8.51
N PRO A 36 -7.70 5.26 8.40
CA PRO A 36 -8.83 5.57 9.28
C PRO A 36 -9.95 4.52 9.13
N GLU A 37 -10.48 4.03 10.23
CA GLU A 37 -11.57 3.04 10.22
C GLU A 37 -12.81 3.54 9.44
N SER A 38 -13.04 4.85 9.43
CA SER A 38 -14.14 5.47 8.67
C SER A 38 -13.97 5.36 7.15
N THR A 39 -12.76 5.10 6.66
CA THR A 39 -12.50 4.94 5.21
C THR A 39 -12.82 3.51 4.74
N THR A 40 -13.02 2.60 5.67
CA THR A 40 -13.24 1.16 5.42
C THR A 40 -14.53 0.63 6.03
N ALA A 41 -15.30 1.45 6.76
CA ALA A 41 -16.66 1.08 7.13
C ALA A 41 -17.47 0.90 5.84
N PRO A 42 -17.99 -0.30 5.54
CA PRO A 42 -18.66 -0.58 4.28
C PRO A 42 -20.01 0.15 4.22
N GLY A 43 -19.97 1.40 3.80
CA GLY A 43 -21.08 1.92 3.05
C GLY A 43 -21.08 1.13 1.74
N LYS A 44 -22.22 0.64 1.28
CA LYS A 44 -22.35 -0.16 0.06
C LYS A 44 -21.70 0.45 -1.20
N SER A 45 -21.26 1.70 -1.15
CA SER A 45 -20.62 2.42 -2.24
C SER A 45 -19.09 2.22 -2.30
N ASP A 46 -18.42 2.00 -1.19
CA ASP A 46 -16.95 1.89 -1.18
C ASP A 46 -16.45 0.47 -1.50
N THR A 47 -17.25 -0.55 -1.19
CA THR A 47 -16.94 -1.95 -1.52
C THR A 47 -17.05 -2.25 -3.02
N GLU A 48 -17.89 -1.53 -3.76
CA GLU A 48 -18.02 -1.69 -5.23
C GLU A 48 -16.82 -1.12 -6.00
N SER A 49 -16.05 -0.22 -5.39
CA SER A 49 -14.86 0.41 -6.03
C SER A 49 -13.53 -0.22 -5.62
N MET A 50 -13.52 -1.20 -4.72
CA MET A 50 -12.30 -1.86 -4.26
C MET A 50 -12.07 -3.19 -4.98
N HIS A 51 -10.84 -3.40 -5.47
CA HIS A 51 -10.46 -4.70 -6.03
C HIS A 51 -10.08 -5.65 -4.89
N VAL A 52 -11.03 -6.53 -4.55
CA VAL A 52 -10.88 -7.52 -3.48
C VAL A 52 -10.63 -8.91 -4.08
N ARG A 53 -9.59 -9.60 -3.60
CA ARG A 53 -9.32 -11.01 -3.87
C ARG A 53 -9.35 -11.81 -2.57
N GLY A 54 -9.94 -12.98 -2.57
CA GLY A 54 -10.18 -13.81 -1.39
C GLY A 54 -11.60 -13.68 -0.87
N ASN A 55 -11.84 -14.16 0.36
CA ASN A 55 -13.17 -14.11 0.97
C ASN A 55 -13.53 -12.65 1.37
N PRO A 56 -14.61 -12.04 0.82
CA PRO A 56 -14.99 -10.68 1.16
C PRO A 56 -15.29 -10.46 2.65
N ASP A 57 -15.67 -11.54 3.37
CA ASP A 57 -15.98 -11.51 4.80
C ASP A 57 -14.79 -11.93 5.68
N ALA A 58 -13.59 -12.01 5.12
CA ALA A 58 -12.40 -12.40 5.86
C ALA A 58 -12.12 -11.46 7.04
N PRO A 59 -11.75 -11.99 8.23
CA PRO A 59 -11.46 -11.20 9.42
C PRO A 59 -10.18 -10.35 9.27
N VAL A 60 -9.28 -10.72 8.35
CA VAL A 60 -8.06 -9.97 8.09
C VAL A 60 -8.08 -9.43 6.66
N THR A 61 -7.85 -8.14 6.55
CA THR A 61 -7.66 -7.44 5.27
C THR A 61 -6.21 -7.05 5.13
N MET A 62 -5.56 -7.45 4.03
CA MET A 62 -4.28 -6.92 3.61
C MET A 62 -4.52 -5.91 2.48
N GLU A 63 -4.22 -4.63 2.70
CA GLU A 63 -4.22 -3.63 1.64
C GLU A 63 -2.80 -3.47 1.11
N GLU A 64 -2.66 -3.56 -0.21
CA GLU A 64 -1.41 -3.43 -0.92
C GLU A 64 -1.45 -2.19 -1.82
N PHE A 65 -0.62 -1.19 -1.51
CA PHE A 65 -0.33 -0.09 -2.41
C PHE A 65 0.81 -0.52 -3.34
N ALA A 66 0.50 -0.69 -4.62
CA ALA A 66 1.39 -1.33 -5.57
C ALA A 66 1.44 -0.60 -6.91
N ASP A 67 2.53 -0.85 -7.62
CA ASP A 67 2.83 -0.32 -8.94
C ASP A 67 3.10 -1.49 -9.88
N PHE A 68 2.35 -1.58 -10.95
CA PHE A 68 2.47 -2.69 -11.91
C PHE A 68 3.85 -2.77 -12.58
N GLN A 69 4.58 -1.65 -12.71
CA GLN A 69 5.93 -1.66 -13.28
C GLN A 69 7.03 -1.90 -12.24
N CYS A 70 6.72 -1.87 -10.95
CA CYS A 70 7.69 -2.08 -9.87
C CYS A 70 8.07 -3.57 -9.76
N PRO A 71 9.37 -3.96 -9.95
CA PRO A 71 9.75 -5.37 -9.89
C PRO A 71 9.50 -6.04 -8.53
N PRO A 72 9.74 -5.39 -7.37
CA PRO A 72 9.32 -5.93 -6.07
C PRO A 72 7.83 -6.23 -5.95
N CYS A 73 6.93 -5.45 -6.59
CA CYS A 73 5.49 -5.72 -6.60
C CYS A 73 5.17 -6.99 -7.41
N GLY A 74 5.82 -7.17 -8.58
CA GLY A 74 5.68 -8.39 -9.36
C GLY A 74 6.10 -9.65 -8.58
N ASN A 75 7.21 -9.56 -7.82
CA ASN A 75 7.62 -10.65 -6.93
C ASN A 75 6.63 -10.88 -5.79
N PHE A 76 6.05 -9.81 -5.26
CA PHE A 76 5.08 -9.90 -4.17
C PHE A 76 3.75 -10.51 -4.62
N ALA A 77 3.32 -10.29 -5.85
CA ALA A 77 2.07 -10.84 -6.38
C ALA A 77 2.00 -12.37 -6.27
N GLY A 78 3.09 -13.08 -6.58
CA GLY A 78 3.18 -14.53 -6.37
C GLY A 78 3.07 -14.94 -4.90
N PHE A 79 3.71 -14.19 -4.02
CA PHE A 79 3.63 -14.42 -2.57
C PHE A 79 2.23 -14.10 -2.00
N ALA A 80 1.55 -13.08 -2.52
CA ALA A 80 0.17 -12.76 -2.16
C ALA A 80 -0.80 -13.91 -2.47
N GLU A 81 -0.61 -14.58 -3.60
CA GLU A 81 -1.34 -15.80 -3.96
C GLU A 81 -1.09 -16.97 -3.00
N GLU A 82 0.17 -17.14 -2.55
CA GLU A 82 0.51 -18.15 -1.54
C GLU A 82 -0.20 -17.84 -0.20
N LEU A 83 -0.22 -16.58 0.22
CA LEU A 83 -0.91 -16.16 1.43
C LEU A 83 -2.42 -16.44 1.37
N LEU A 84 -3.07 -16.15 0.24
CA LEU A 84 -4.49 -16.46 0.06
C LEU A 84 -4.77 -17.95 0.18
N LYS A 85 -3.91 -18.81 -0.35
CA LYS A 85 -4.04 -20.27 -0.22
C LYS A 85 -3.79 -20.74 1.21
N GLU A 86 -2.80 -20.14 1.91
CA GLU A 86 -2.41 -20.51 3.27
C GLU A 86 -3.48 -20.10 4.31
N TYR A 87 -4.04 -18.90 4.15
CA TYR A 87 -5.02 -18.34 5.10
C TYR A 87 -6.47 -18.58 4.70
N ASP A 88 -6.71 -18.95 3.42
CA ASP A 88 -8.04 -19.28 2.87
C ASP A 88 -9.10 -18.23 3.23
N SER A 89 -10.21 -18.66 3.82
CA SER A 89 -11.33 -17.77 4.18
C SER A 89 -11.00 -16.70 5.23
N ARG A 90 -9.81 -16.72 5.83
CA ARG A 90 -9.40 -15.79 6.89
C ARG A 90 -8.67 -14.54 6.39
N LEU A 91 -8.29 -14.49 5.11
CA LEU A 91 -7.58 -13.37 4.50
C LEU A 91 -8.29 -12.91 3.24
N ARG A 92 -8.38 -11.59 3.08
CA ARG A 92 -8.65 -10.94 1.80
C ARG A 92 -7.57 -9.92 1.48
N ILE A 93 -7.35 -9.69 0.21
CA ILE A 93 -6.41 -8.70 -0.30
C ILE A 93 -7.19 -7.61 -1.01
N VAL A 94 -6.86 -6.36 -0.71
CA VAL A 94 -7.34 -5.17 -1.42
C VAL A 94 -6.16 -4.57 -2.15
N PHE A 95 -6.27 -4.43 -3.46
CA PHE A 95 -5.26 -3.79 -4.28
C PHE A 95 -5.55 -2.30 -4.43
N ARG A 96 -4.52 -1.47 -4.29
CA ARG A 96 -4.54 -0.02 -4.45
C ARG A 96 -3.48 0.41 -5.46
N ASN A 97 -3.89 1.11 -6.49
CA ASN A 97 -2.96 1.64 -7.47
C ASN A 97 -2.08 2.73 -6.88
N PHE A 98 -0.76 2.55 -6.96
CA PHE A 98 0.21 3.57 -6.55
C PHE A 98 1.34 3.66 -7.57
N PRO A 99 1.05 4.11 -8.81
CA PRO A 99 2.05 4.23 -9.86
C PRO A 99 3.10 5.27 -9.49
N LEU A 100 4.38 4.87 -9.47
CA LEU A 100 5.49 5.76 -9.11
C LEU A 100 5.92 6.58 -10.33
N PRO A 101 6.20 7.89 -10.16
CA PRO A 101 6.61 8.76 -11.28
C PRO A 101 7.92 8.34 -11.97
N VAL A 102 8.73 7.51 -11.33
CA VAL A 102 9.98 6.97 -11.88
C VAL A 102 9.74 5.85 -12.90
N HIS A 103 8.55 5.30 -12.96
CA HIS A 103 8.16 4.22 -13.85
C HIS A 103 7.30 4.75 -15.00
N GLU A 104 7.85 4.71 -16.21
CA GLU A 104 7.30 5.34 -17.42
C GLU A 104 5.87 4.86 -17.75
N HIS A 105 5.61 3.53 -17.61
CA HIS A 105 4.34 2.91 -18.01
C HIS A 105 3.44 2.55 -16.83
N ALA A 106 3.83 2.88 -15.59
CA ALA A 106 3.10 2.44 -14.40
C ALA A 106 1.67 2.98 -14.36
N HIS A 107 1.49 4.26 -14.70
CA HIS A 107 0.16 4.87 -14.71
C HIS A 107 -0.73 4.26 -15.80
N GLU A 108 -0.18 4.03 -16.99
CA GLU A 108 -0.90 3.42 -18.09
C GLU A 108 -1.29 1.96 -17.79
N ALA A 109 -0.41 1.20 -17.13
CA ALA A 109 -0.71 -0.15 -16.68
C ALA A 109 -1.81 -0.17 -15.62
N ALA A 110 -1.81 0.77 -14.67
CA ALA A 110 -2.88 0.93 -13.69
C ALA A 110 -4.22 1.24 -14.37
N MET A 111 -4.24 2.15 -15.35
CA MET A 111 -5.44 2.45 -16.13
C MET A 111 -5.94 1.24 -16.93
N ALA A 112 -5.04 0.42 -17.47
CA ALA A 112 -5.42 -0.82 -18.16
C ALA A 112 -6.07 -1.83 -17.21
N ALA A 113 -5.55 -1.97 -15.98
CA ALA A 113 -6.14 -2.84 -14.97
C ALA A 113 -7.54 -2.35 -14.55
N GLU A 114 -7.69 -1.04 -14.31
CA GLU A 114 -8.98 -0.45 -13.96
C GLU A 114 -10.02 -0.55 -15.10
N ALA A 115 -9.61 -0.33 -16.35
CA ALA A 115 -10.48 -0.52 -17.50
C ALA A 115 -10.96 -1.97 -17.64
N ALA A 116 -10.09 -2.93 -17.38
CA ALA A 116 -10.48 -4.34 -17.29
C ALA A 116 -11.44 -4.58 -16.12
N GLY A 117 -11.26 -3.85 -15.02
CA GLY A 117 -12.14 -3.86 -13.86
C GLY A 117 -13.57 -3.43 -14.16
N LEU A 118 -13.77 -2.47 -15.07
CA LEU A 118 -15.12 -2.06 -15.52
C LEU A 118 -15.87 -3.20 -16.25
N GLN A 119 -15.12 -4.18 -16.76
CA GLN A 119 -15.68 -5.40 -17.37
C GLN A 119 -15.59 -6.63 -16.43
N GLY A 120 -15.33 -6.41 -15.12
CA GLY A 120 -15.25 -7.48 -14.11
C GLY A 120 -14.00 -8.35 -14.20
N ARG A 121 -12.93 -7.88 -14.87
CA ARG A 121 -11.70 -8.63 -15.15
C ARG A 121 -10.44 -7.95 -14.63
N PHE A 122 -10.55 -7.18 -13.54
CA PHE A 122 -9.40 -6.52 -12.92
C PHE A 122 -8.29 -7.53 -12.58
N TRP A 123 -8.64 -8.61 -11.90
CA TRP A 123 -7.66 -9.55 -11.40
C TRP A 123 -6.99 -10.37 -12.51
N GLU A 124 -7.70 -10.68 -13.58
CA GLU A 124 -7.10 -11.32 -14.76
C GLU A 124 -6.10 -10.40 -15.45
N MET A 125 -6.42 -9.08 -15.54
CA MET A 125 -5.49 -8.10 -16.07
C MET A 125 -4.30 -7.88 -15.12
N HIS A 126 -4.54 -7.78 -13.82
CA HIS A 126 -3.51 -7.72 -12.79
C HIS A 126 -2.49 -8.87 -12.95
N ASP A 127 -2.98 -10.09 -13.07
CA ASP A 127 -2.14 -11.27 -13.14
C ASP A 127 -1.32 -11.31 -14.44
N VAL A 128 -1.90 -10.90 -15.57
CA VAL A 128 -1.16 -10.84 -16.83
C VAL A 128 -0.15 -9.70 -16.85
N LEU A 129 -0.48 -8.55 -16.28
CA LEU A 129 0.46 -7.42 -16.18
C LEU A 129 1.71 -7.79 -15.39
N TYR A 130 1.57 -8.44 -14.24
CA TYR A 130 2.75 -8.88 -13.48
C TYR A 130 3.49 -10.04 -14.13
N ARG A 131 2.79 -11.01 -14.71
CA ARG A 131 3.42 -12.11 -15.42
C ARG A 131 4.26 -11.65 -16.61
N GLU A 132 3.76 -10.69 -17.37
CA GLU A 132 4.41 -10.14 -18.56
C GLU A 132 5.20 -8.86 -18.27
N GLN A 133 5.43 -8.51 -17.01
CA GLN A 133 6.05 -7.25 -16.59
C GLN A 133 7.39 -6.99 -17.30
N ALA A 134 8.23 -8.02 -17.45
CA ALA A 134 9.54 -7.89 -18.09
C ALA A 134 9.44 -7.51 -19.59
N ALA A 135 8.33 -7.86 -20.25
CA ALA A 135 8.10 -7.57 -21.65
C ALA A 135 7.59 -6.15 -21.84
N TRP A 136 6.50 -5.77 -21.18
CA TRP A 136 5.88 -4.47 -21.41
C TRP A 136 6.59 -3.30 -20.72
N SER A 137 7.27 -3.54 -19.57
CA SER A 137 7.95 -2.47 -18.84
C SER A 137 9.11 -1.81 -19.60
N LYS A 138 9.57 -2.43 -20.67
CA LYS A 138 10.67 -1.94 -21.54
C LYS A 138 10.19 -1.69 -22.96
N ALA A 139 8.93 -1.89 -23.25
CA ALA A 139 8.38 -1.71 -24.59
C ALA A 139 8.31 -0.21 -24.93
N PRO A 140 8.63 0.21 -26.15
CA PRO A 140 8.46 1.60 -26.55
C PRO A 140 7.00 2.03 -26.64
N ASN A 141 6.08 1.08 -26.74
CA ASN A 141 4.63 1.26 -26.73
C ASN A 141 3.97 0.13 -25.92
N ALA A 142 3.85 0.33 -24.60
CA ALA A 142 3.25 -0.66 -23.71
C ALA A 142 1.73 -0.81 -23.96
N ARG A 143 1.06 0.25 -24.46
CA ARG A 143 -0.36 0.26 -24.71
C ARG A 143 -0.81 -0.86 -25.66
N GLU A 144 -0.09 -1.11 -26.74
CA GLU A 144 -0.42 -2.19 -27.68
C GLU A 144 -0.39 -3.57 -27.00
N LEU A 145 0.55 -3.77 -26.07
CA LEU A 145 0.62 -5.00 -25.30
C LEU A 145 -0.57 -5.12 -24.35
N PHE A 146 -0.97 -4.04 -23.68
CA PHE A 146 -2.15 -4.05 -22.80
C PHE A 146 -3.45 -4.36 -23.57
N GLU A 147 -3.61 -3.81 -24.77
CA GLU A 147 -4.73 -4.15 -25.64
C GLU A 147 -4.71 -5.63 -26.07
N SER A 148 -3.51 -6.17 -26.36
CA SER A 148 -3.35 -7.60 -26.66
C SER A 148 -3.70 -8.46 -25.46
N TYR A 149 -3.29 -8.09 -24.26
CA TYR A 149 -3.64 -8.80 -23.03
C TYR A 149 -5.16 -8.73 -22.76
N ALA A 150 -5.78 -7.57 -22.98
CA ALA A 150 -7.23 -7.42 -22.89
C ALA A 150 -7.96 -8.41 -23.79
N GLY A 151 -7.50 -8.58 -25.03
CA GLY A 151 -8.03 -9.60 -25.95
C GLY A 151 -7.82 -11.03 -25.44
N THR A 152 -6.65 -11.32 -24.90
CA THR A 152 -6.29 -12.65 -24.38
C THR A 152 -7.16 -13.06 -23.18
N ILE A 153 -7.51 -12.11 -22.31
CA ILE A 153 -8.40 -12.35 -21.16
C ILE A 153 -9.89 -12.23 -21.52
N GLY A 154 -10.23 -12.04 -22.79
CA GLY A 154 -11.61 -12.10 -23.30
C GLY A 154 -12.43 -10.83 -23.07
N LEU A 155 -11.80 -9.66 -22.99
CA LEU A 155 -12.51 -8.38 -22.90
C LEU A 155 -13.10 -7.96 -24.26
N ASN A 156 -14.16 -7.14 -24.20
CA ASN A 156 -14.58 -6.33 -25.34
C ASN A 156 -13.52 -5.26 -25.59
N LEU A 157 -12.78 -5.41 -26.71
CA LEU A 157 -11.66 -4.53 -27.04
C LEU A 157 -12.07 -3.09 -27.35
N ASP A 158 -13.20 -2.90 -28.01
CA ASP A 158 -13.68 -1.55 -28.35
C ASP A 158 -14.05 -0.79 -27.08
N GLN A 159 -14.72 -1.46 -26.14
CA GLN A 159 -15.02 -0.90 -24.85
C GLN A 159 -13.76 -0.66 -24.03
N PHE A 160 -12.83 -1.63 -23.97
CA PHE A 160 -11.56 -1.47 -23.26
C PHE A 160 -10.78 -0.24 -23.74
N LYS A 161 -10.67 -0.04 -25.06
CA LYS A 161 -10.00 1.13 -25.66
C LYS A 161 -10.64 2.45 -25.27
N THR A 162 -11.96 2.46 -25.12
CA THR A 162 -12.69 3.64 -24.66
C THR A 162 -12.50 3.86 -23.15
N ASP A 163 -12.63 2.80 -22.36
CA ASP A 163 -12.62 2.87 -20.90
C ASP A 163 -11.24 3.25 -20.35
N VAL A 164 -10.16 2.73 -20.96
CA VAL A 164 -8.79 2.98 -20.46
C VAL A 164 -8.39 4.46 -20.54
N ASP A 165 -9.00 5.26 -21.39
CA ASP A 165 -8.78 6.71 -21.49
C ASP A 165 -9.88 7.52 -20.78
N SER A 166 -10.82 6.84 -20.12
CA SER A 166 -11.95 7.50 -19.46
C SER A 166 -11.54 8.24 -18.17
N GLU A 167 -12.28 9.31 -17.87
CA GLU A 167 -12.13 10.04 -16.61
C GLU A 167 -12.44 9.15 -15.40
N GLN A 168 -13.38 8.22 -15.52
CA GLN A 168 -13.73 7.28 -14.46
C GLN A 168 -12.53 6.42 -14.04
N VAL A 169 -11.83 5.85 -15.02
CA VAL A 169 -10.64 5.02 -14.78
C VAL A 169 -9.51 5.86 -14.21
N ARG A 170 -9.27 7.03 -14.77
CA ARG A 170 -8.25 7.97 -14.27
C ARG A 170 -8.53 8.37 -12.83
N ALA A 171 -9.76 8.80 -12.52
CA ALA A 171 -10.15 9.22 -11.19
C ALA A 171 -9.97 8.11 -10.15
N LYS A 172 -10.18 6.83 -10.53
CA LYS A 172 -9.94 5.69 -9.64
C LYS A 172 -8.46 5.53 -9.31
N VAL A 173 -7.58 5.56 -10.31
CA VAL A 173 -6.12 5.49 -10.10
C VAL A 173 -5.65 6.66 -9.24
N ASP A 174 -6.09 7.88 -9.55
CA ASP A 174 -5.71 9.09 -8.84
C ASP A 174 -6.21 9.08 -7.37
N SER A 175 -7.40 8.53 -7.12
CA SER A 175 -7.94 8.42 -5.76
C SER A 175 -7.15 7.44 -4.90
N ASP A 176 -6.74 6.30 -5.43
CA ASP A 176 -5.89 5.33 -4.72
C ASP A 176 -4.51 5.94 -4.44
N HIS A 177 -3.93 6.64 -5.43
CA HIS A 177 -2.66 7.33 -5.26
C HIS A 177 -2.75 8.42 -4.18
N ALA A 178 -3.79 9.25 -4.20
CA ALA A 178 -4.02 10.28 -3.22
C ALA A 178 -4.19 9.72 -1.79
N LEU A 179 -4.90 8.58 -1.65
CA LEU A 179 -5.01 7.86 -0.38
C LEU A 179 -3.62 7.41 0.10
N GLY A 180 -2.82 6.81 -0.77
CA GLY A 180 -1.46 6.38 -0.43
C GLY A 180 -0.58 7.56 0.01
N ASP A 181 -0.64 8.70 -0.69
CA ASP A 181 0.08 9.91 -0.29
C ASP A 181 -0.37 10.44 1.07
N PHE A 182 -1.67 10.45 1.34
CA PHE A 182 -2.23 10.84 2.64
C PHE A 182 -1.73 9.92 3.76
N LEU A 183 -1.62 8.62 3.51
CA LEU A 183 -1.11 7.61 4.45
C LEU A 183 0.43 7.64 4.59
N GLY A 184 1.12 8.38 3.74
CA GLY A 184 2.57 8.52 3.77
C GLY A 184 3.32 7.44 2.98
N VAL A 185 2.63 6.71 2.08
CA VAL A 185 3.25 5.76 1.16
C VAL A 185 4.27 6.50 0.27
N LYS A 186 5.47 5.93 0.12
CA LYS A 186 6.56 6.49 -0.71
C LYS A 186 7.25 5.45 -1.57
N LEU A 187 6.98 4.19 -1.31
CA LEU A 187 7.60 3.04 -1.99
C LEU A 187 6.55 1.95 -2.19
N THR A 188 6.74 1.14 -3.22
CA THR A 188 5.89 -0.01 -3.51
C THR A 188 6.71 -1.32 -3.47
N PRO A 189 6.13 -2.43 -3.01
CA PRO A 189 4.82 -2.51 -2.38
C PRO A 189 4.83 -1.91 -0.96
N THR A 190 3.74 -1.26 -0.54
CA THR A 190 3.49 -0.90 0.85
C THR A 190 2.23 -1.60 1.32
N LEU A 191 2.32 -2.26 2.48
CA LEU A 191 1.29 -3.14 3.00
C LEU A 191 0.69 -2.58 4.28
N PHE A 192 -0.61 -2.78 4.42
CA PHE A 192 -1.36 -2.54 5.64
C PHE A 192 -2.13 -3.82 5.99
N ILE A 193 -2.11 -4.24 7.26
CA ILE A 193 -2.91 -5.34 7.78
C ILE A 193 -3.94 -4.77 8.73
N ASN A 194 -5.23 -4.97 8.46
CA ASN A 194 -6.32 -4.36 9.22
C ASN A 194 -6.05 -2.88 9.52
N HIS A 195 -5.71 -2.10 8.45
CA HIS A 195 -5.42 -0.67 8.48
C HIS A 195 -4.11 -0.26 9.19
N GLN A 196 -3.36 -1.20 9.75
CA GLN A 196 -2.08 -0.92 10.39
C GLN A 196 -0.92 -1.14 9.40
N PRO A 197 0.00 -0.17 9.26
CA PRO A 197 1.10 -0.30 8.33
C PRO A 197 2.07 -1.41 8.77
N VAL A 198 2.54 -2.21 7.81
CA VAL A 198 3.62 -3.16 8.01
C VAL A 198 4.96 -2.44 7.84
N ASP A 199 5.82 -2.48 8.86
CA ASP A 199 7.15 -1.88 8.81
C ASP A 199 7.97 -2.40 7.63
N SER A 200 8.79 -1.54 7.04
CA SER A 200 9.64 -1.89 5.89
C SER A 200 10.59 -3.07 6.17
N LYS A 201 11.07 -3.21 7.41
CA LYS A 201 11.91 -4.34 7.87
C LYS A 201 11.16 -5.67 7.90
N ASP A 202 9.83 -5.63 8.05
CA ASP A 202 8.93 -6.77 8.19
C ASP A 202 8.19 -7.11 6.88
N LYS A 203 8.49 -6.42 5.76
CA LYS A 203 7.95 -6.72 4.43
C LYS A 203 8.60 -7.96 3.78
N ASN A 204 9.08 -8.88 4.57
CA ASN A 204 9.53 -10.20 4.14
C ASN A 204 8.46 -11.26 4.45
N PRO A 205 8.54 -12.46 3.84
CA PRO A 205 7.51 -13.49 4.02
C PRO A 205 7.19 -13.86 5.47
N ALA A 206 8.19 -13.86 6.35
CA ALA A 206 8.00 -14.20 7.76
C ALA A 206 7.29 -13.06 8.52
N GLY A 207 7.70 -11.81 8.27
CA GLY A 207 7.11 -10.65 8.92
C GLY A 207 5.66 -10.40 8.51
N VAL A 208 5.33 -10.57 7.21
CA VAL A 208 3.94 -10.45 6.73
C VAL A 208 3.06 -11.52 7.36
N ARG A 209 3.52 -12.79 7.42
CA ARG A 209 2.78 -13.86 8.11
C ARG A 209 2.60 -13.55 9.61
N ALA A 210 3.63 -13.01 10.26
CA ALA A 210 3.53 -12.61 11.67
C ALA A 210 2.48 -11.53 11.88
N ALA A 211 2.41 -10.52 11.01
CA ALA A 211 1.40 -9.46 11.06
C ALA A 211 -0.03 -10.00 10.84
N ILE A 212 -0.23 -10.88 9.86
CA ILE A 212 -1.52 -11.54 9.62
C ILE A 212 -1.92 -12.38 10.85
N ASN A 213 -1.01 -13.17 11.41
CA ASN A 213 -1.30 -14.01 12.57
C ASN A 213 -1.61 -13.17 13.82
N ALA A 214 -0.94 -12.03 14.01
CA ALA A 214 -1.25 -11.10 15.09
C ALA A 214 -2.67 -10.53 14.93
N ALA A 215 -3.03 -10.08 13.70
CA ALA A 215 -4.37 -9.59 13.41
C ALA A 215 -5.46 -10.65 13.60
N LEU A 216 -5.17 -11.92 13.29
CA LEU A 216 -6.10 -13.05 13.56
C LEU A 216 -6.25 -13.35 15.04
N ALA A 217 -5.24 -13.07 15.87
CA ALA A 217 -5.29 -13.28 17.32
C ALA A 217 -6.00 -12.14 18.05
N GLU A 218 -6.12 -10.96 17.46
CA GLU A 218 -6.89 -9.86 18.02
C GLU A 218 -8.38 -10.22 18.01
N LYS A 219 -9.04 -10.09 19.18
CA LYS A 219 -10.49 -10.22 19.23
C LYS A 219 -11.12 -9.09 18.42
N PRO A 220 -12.22 -9.35 17.67
CA PRO A 220 -12.99 -8.27 17.07
C PRO A 220 -13.29 -7.21 18.13
N LYS A 221 -12.92 -5.96 17.86
CA LYS A 221 -13.33 -4.86 18.75
C LYS A 221 -14.84 -4.86 18.78
N SER A 222 -15.44 -4.99 19.97
CA SER A 222 -16.90 -4.90 20.12
C SER A 222 -17.35 -3.47 19.78
N ASP A 223 -18.56 -3.31 19.22
CA ASP A 223 -19.15 -1.99 18.93
C ASP A 223 -19.18 -1.06 20.16
N ALA A 224 -19.01 -1.60 21.36
CA ALA A 224 -18.88 -0.87 22.62
C ALA A 224 -17.52 -0.15 22.76
N ASP A 225 -16.44 -0.66 22.15
CA ASP A 225 -15.11 -0.04 22.18
C ASP A 225 -15.00 1.12 21.17
N LEU A 226 -15.83 1.14 20.13
CA LEU A 226 -15.89 2.18 19.11
C LEU A 226 -16.63 3.45 19.58
N SER A 227 -17.39 3.36 20.69
CA SER A 227 -18.19 4.46 21.25
C SER A 227 -17.52 5.21 22.41
N ALA A 228 -16.31 4.87 22.79
CA ALA A 228 -15.59 5.59 23.85
C ALA A 228 -15.18 7.01 23.37
N PRO A 229 -15.65 8.10 24.02
CA PRO A 229 -15.33 9.44 23.59
C PRO A 229 -13.83 9.74 23.78
N VAL A 230 -13.21 10.34 22.75
CA VAL A 230 -11.82 10.84 22.69
C VAL A 230 -11.57 11.98 23.68
N ASN A 231 -11.98 11.89 24.93
CA ASN A 231 -12.02 13.01 25.86
C ASN A 231 -11.20 12.83 27.15
N GLN A 232 -10.16 12.00 27.16
CA GLN A 232 -9.30 11.91 28.37
C GLN A 232 -7.85 12.36 28.22
N ALA A 233 -7.39 12.76 27.01
CA ALA A 233 -6.00 13.20 26.85
C ALA A 233 -5.73 14.67 27.22
N ASN A 234 -6.75 15.48 27.50
CA ASN A 234 -6.57 16.94 27.70
C ASN A 234 -6.81 17.44 29.14
N GLN A 235 -7.08 16.55 30.12
CA GLN A 235 -7.30 17.00 31.50
C GLN A 235 -6.07 16.96 32.42
N ASN A 236 -4.95 16.36 31.97
CA ASN A 236 -3.74 16.29 32.79
C ASN A 236 -2.74 17.42 32.62
N GLN A 237 -3.01 18.43 31.76
CA GLN A 237 -2.11 19.57 31.58
C GLN A 237 -2.50 20.83 32.34
N THR A 238 -3.65 20.87 33.04
CA THR A 238 -4.10 22.07 33.76
C THR A 238 -3.85 22.01 35.28
N ASN A 239 -3.35 20.93 35.84
CA ASN A 239 -3.10 20.81 37.29
C ASN A 239 -1.63 20.93 37.73
N ALA A 240 -0.72 21.29 36.83
CA ALA A 240 0.71 21.47 37.15
C ALA A 240 1.13 22.95 37.29
N SER A 241 0.18 23.87 37.45
CA SER A 241 0.46 25.29 37.68
C SER A 241 -0.46 25.85 38.76
N LYS A 242 -0.23 25.44 40.01
CA LYS A 242 -0.59 26.21 41.24
C LYS A 242 0.36 25.80 42.36
#